data_9e2e4dd34b2558f01fe16fd19df47138
#
_entry.id   9e2e4dd34b2558f01fe16fd19df47138
#
_cell.length_a   1.000
_cell.length_b   1.000
_cell.length_c   1.000
_cell.angle_alpha   90.00
_cell.angle_beta   90.00
_cell.angle_gamma   90.00
#
_symmetry.space_group_name_H-M   'P 1'
#
loop_
_entity.id
_entity.type
_entity.pdbx_description
1 polymer ?
#
loop_
_entity_poly.entity_id
_entity_poly.type
_entity_poly.pdbx_seq_one_letter_code
_entity_poly.pdbx_strand_id
1 'polypeptide(L)'
;MAFLDATVVNIALPSIGEDLDASLSGLQWTVNAYALTLAGLILIGGSLGDHYGRRRVFVIGVIWFAVASLLCAIAPTTATLIAARAVQGVGAALLTPGSLAILEAVFRPDDRGSAIGAWSGLAGVSTAVGPFLGGWLVEAVSWRLIFLINLPLAAVVVWAARAIPETSNPQVRGQRLDIAGAALTAFGLAGVTYALTEGEARGWTDPTVVVLGVLGVASLCGFLAVEARGSHPMVPLDIFRNRVFSAANAVTFIVYAALAGALFLLPIQLQIVAGYSPIEAGAALVPMTIVMLVLSARAGRLAQRIGPRLPMGLGPIVAGAGLALLTRVGPGASYVGDVLPAVLVFGLGLSVTVAPLNVTVLGSAGEERAGIASAINNAVARVAGLIAVAVIPLAAGISGDDYLVPSAFDDGFQTGVMICAVACAAGGVLALATIRRPAEEAPCGAPTFCALNGPPPEVPLEASPAAR
;
A
#
# COMPACT_ATOMS: atom_id res chain seq x y z
N MET A 1 -13.79 2.03 0.75
CA MET A 1 -13.97 0.65 0.26
C MET A 1 -12.63 -0.11 0.22
N ALA A 2 -11.74 0.09 -0.77
CA ALA A 2 -10.50 -0.70 -0.90
C ALA A 2 -9.58 -0.68 0.33
N PHE A 3 -9.41 0.45 1.00
CA PHE A 3 -8.61 0.55 2.24
C PHE A 3 -9.28 -0.16 3.42
N LEU A 4 -10.60 -0.03 3.54
CA LEU A 4 -11.37 -0.70 4.58
C LEU A 4 -11.33 -2.22 4.38
N ASP A 5 -11.59 -2.70 3.16
CA ASP A 5 -11.56 -4.12 2.81
C ASP A 5 -10.20 -4.77 3.13
N ALA A 6 -9.09 -4.09 2.78
CA ALA A 6 -7.75 -4.60 3.04
C ALA A 6 -7.43 -4.78 4.54
N THR A 7 -8.06 -4.02 5.43
CA THR A 7 -7.81 -4.10 6.88
C THR A 7 -8.78 -5.00 7.62
N VAL A 8 -10.04 -5.01 7.21
CA VAL A 8 -11.10 -5.84 7.81
C VAL A 8 -10.83 -7.33 7.64
N VAL A 9 -10.34 -7.75 6.46
CA VAL A 9 -10.06 -9.16 6.14
C VAL A 9 -9.03 -9.77 7.08
N ASN A 10 -7.98 -9.03 7.46
CA ASN A 10 -6.95 -9.56 8.37
C ASN A 10 -7.51 -9.97 9.74
N ILE A 11 -8.50 -9.24 10.26
CA ILE A 11 -9.16 -9.57 11.53
C ILE A 11 -10.05 -10.82 11.40
N ALA A 12 -10.61 -11.05 10.20
CA ALA A 12 -11.49 -12.16 9.93
C ALA A 12 -10.76 -13.48 9.61
N LEU A 13 -9.43 -13.45 9.40
CA LEU A 13 -8.67 -14.62 8.96
C LEU A 13 -8.87 -15.86 9.85
N PRO A 14 -8.81 -15.78 11.19
CA PRO A 14 -9.05 -16.94 12.04
C PRO A 14 -10.46 -17.52 11.84
N SER A 15 -11.50 -16.68 11.81
CA SER A 15 -12.88 -17.13 11.60
C SER A 15 -13.13 -17.68 10.19
N ILE A 16 -12.44 -17.18 9.17
CA ILE A 16 -12.45 -17.74 7.80
C ILE A 16 -11.75 -19.09 7.81
N GLY A 17 -10.64 -19.21 8.52
CA GLY A 17 -9.88 -20.47 8.67
C GLY A 17 -10.74 -21.56 9.28
N GLU A 18 -11.42 -21.25 10.38
CA GLU A 18 -12.30 -22.19 11.09
C GLU A 18 -13.53 -22.57 10.24
N ASP A 19 -14.22 -21.62 9.62
CA ASP A 19 -15.47 -21.88 8.88
C ASP A 19 -15.24 -22.60 7.54
N LEU A 20 -14.12 -22.37 6.87
CA LEU A 20 -13.79 -22.96 5.56
C LEU A 20 -12.72 -24.04 5.61
N ASP A 21 -12.29 -24.46 6.81
CA ASP A 21 -11.22 -25.45 7.02
C ASP A 21 -9.96 -25.08 6.18
N ALA A 22 -9.52 -23.83 6.30
CA ALA A 22 -8.44 -23.30 5.47
C ALA A 22 -7.09 -23.50 6.15
N SER A 23 -6.09 -23.99 5.40
CA SER A 23 -4.69 -24.00 5.85
C SER A 23 -4.11 -22.58 5.92
N LEU A 24 -2.93 -22.42 6.51
CA LEU A 24 -2.21 -21.15 6.52
C LEU A 24 -1.98 -20.60 5.09
N SER A 25 -1.62 -21.47 4.13
CA SER A 25 -1.47 -21.06 2.74
C SER A 25 -2.80 -20.56 2.15
N GLY A 26 -3.93 -21.16 2.52
CA GLY A 26 -5.27 -20.70 2.15
C GLY A 26 -5.58 -19.30 2.69
N LEU A 27 -5.18 -19.01 3.94
CA LEU A 27 -5.33 -17.67 4.53
C LEU A 27 -4.41 -16.65 3.85
N GLN A 28 -3.16 -17.01 3.58
CA GLN A 28 -2.24 -16.18 2.80
C GLN A 28 -2.80 -15.87 1.42
N TRP A 29 -3.33 -16.87 0.72
CA TRP A 29 -3.96 -16.66 -0.60
C TRP A 29 -5.22 -15.80 -0.53
N THR A 30 -6.01 -15.88 0.53
CA THR A 30 -7.18 -15.00 0.71
C THR A 30 -6.78 -13.52 0.73
N VAL A 31 -5.65 -13.18 1.32
CA VAL A 31 -5.08 -11.82 1.30
C VAL A 31 -4.35 -11.54 -0.02
N ASN A 32 -3.48 -12.47 -0.44
CA ASN A 32 -2.56 -12.27 -1.55
C ASN A 32 -3.24 -12.24 -2.92
N ALA A 33 -4.33 -13.00 -3.14
CA ALA A 33 -5.03 -13.01 -4.42
C ALA A 33 -5.59 -11.62 -4.79
N TYR A 34 -6.14 -10.92 -3.81
CA TYR A 34 -6.57 -9.52 -3.96
C TYR A 34 -5.39 -8.58 -4.19
N ALA A 35 -4.36 -8.66 -3.34
CA ALA A 35 -3.18 -7.80 -3.43
C ALA A 35 -2.43 -7.98 -4.75
N LEU A 36 -2.32 -9.22 -5.23
CA LEU A 36 -1.68 -9.60 -6.48
C LEU A 36 -2.35 -8.95 -7.70
N THR A 37 -3.66 -9.13 -7.83
CA THR A 37 -4.39 -8.58 -8.98
C THR A 37 -4.46 -7.05 -8.91
N LEU A 38 -4.59 -6.48 -7.71
CA LEU A 38 -4.49 -5.04 -7.50
C LEU A 38 -3.10 -4.52 -7.91
N ALA A 39 -2.01 -5.12 -7.41
CA ALA A 39 -0.65 -4.66 -7.70
C ALA A 39 -0.29 -4.82 -9.19
N GLY A 40 -0.66 -5.96 -9.79
CA GLY A 40 -0.36 -6.24 -11.19
C GLY A 40 -1.14 -5.36 -12.19
N LEU A 41 -2.33 -4.91 -11.81
CA LEU A 41 -3.23 -4.21 -12.73
C LEU A 41 -3.44 -2.71 -12.41
N ILE A 42 -2.87 -2.20 -11.30
CA ILE A 42 -3.13 -0.81 -10.87
C ILE A 42 -2.68 0.23 -11.92
N LEU A 43 -1.54 -0.01 -12.58
CA LEU A 43 -1.01 0.89 -13.61
C LEU A 43 -1.90 0.89 -14.85
N ILE A 44 -2.38 -0.28 -15.27
CA ILE A 44 -3.29 -0.37 -16.42
C ILE A 44 -4.66 0.23 -16.07
N GLY A 45 -5.13 0.09 -14.83
CA GLY A 45 -6.35 0.72 -14.34
C GLY A 45 -6.32 2.25 -14.45
N GLY A 46 -5.19 2.86 -14.09
CA GLY A 46 -4.94 4.29 -14.26
C GLY A 46 -4.95 4.71 -15.73
N SER A 47 -4.22 3.97 -16.56
CA SER A 47 -4.14 4.24 -18.00
C SER A 47 -5.50 4.08 -18.71
N LEU A 48 -6.31 3.08 -18.31
CA LEU A 48 -7.68 2.93 -18.83
C LEU A 48 -8.55 4.15 -18.47
N GLY A 49 -8.42 4.69 -17.26
CA GLY A 49 -9.12 5.91 -16.84
C GLY A 49 -8.77 7.11 -17.72
N ASP A 50 -7.49 7.30 -18.00
CA ASP A 50 -7.02 8.40 -18.84
C ASP A 50 -7.47 8.29 -20.31
N HIS A 51 -7.58 7.05 -20.84
CA HIS A 51 -8.04 6.80 -22.23
C HIS A 51 -9.56 6.86 -22.40
N TYR A 52 -10.30 6.14 -21.52
CA TYR A 52 -11.74 5.89 -21.70
C TYR A 52 -12.64 6.73 -20.81
N GLY A 53 -12.07 7.57 -19.97
CA GLY A 53 -12.78 8.45 -19.04
C GLY A 53 -12.61 7.98 -17.59
N ARG A 54 -12.13 8.90 -16.77
CA ARG A 54 -11.74 8.64 -15.37
C ARG A 54 -12.96 8.26 -14.53
N ARG A 55 -14.07 9.00 -14.65
CA ARG A 55 -15.31 8.70 -13.94
C ARG A 55 -15.89 7.36 -14.38
N ARG A 56 -15.94 7.09 -15.69
CA ARG A 56 -16.51 5.85 -16.23
C ARG A 56 -15.75 4.63 -15.72
N VAL A 57 -14.42 4.63 -15.83
CA VAL A 57 -13.58 3.50 -15.39
C VAL A 57 -13.65 3.33 -13.87
N PHE A 58 -13.67 4.44 -13.10
CA PHE A 58 -13.86 4.42 -11.66
C PHE A 58 -15.20 3.76 -11.26
N VAL A 59 -16.32 4.16 -11.88
CA VAL A 59 -17.65 3.59 -11.58
C VAL A 59 -17.71 2.11 -11.97
N ILE A 60 -17.16 1.72 -13.12
CA ILE A 60 -17.04 0.31 -13.50
C ILE A 60 -16.25 -0.46 -12.44
N GLY A 61 -15.12 0.08 -11.98
CA GLY A 61 -14.30 -0.51 -10.92
C GLY A 61 -15.07 -0.68 -9.60
N VAL A 62 -15.86 0.31 -9.20
CA VAL A 62 -16.70 0.26 -7.98
C VAL A 62 -17.77 -0.83 -8.10
N ILE A 63 -18.48 -0.90 -9.23
CA ILE A 63 -19.52 -1.92 -9.45
C ILE A 63 -18.89 -3.32 -9.49
N TRP A 64 -17.78 -3.48 -10.21
CA TRP A 64 -17.03 -4.73 -10.27
C TRP A 64 -16.56 -5.19 -8.89
N PHE A 65 -16.00 -4.27 -8.11
CA PHE A 65 -15.58 -4.54 -6.74
C PHE A 65 -16.74 -4.98 -5.85
N ALA A 66 -17.91 -4.35 -5.96
CA ALA A 66 -19.11 -4.72 -5.21
C ALA A 66 -19.63 -6.11 -5.59
N VAL A 67 -19.70 -6.42 -6.89
CA VAL A 67 -20.10 -7.75 -7.37
C VAL A 67 -19.12 -8.81 -6.87
N ALA A 68 -17.82 -8.57 -6.97
CA ALA A 68 -16.82 -9.49 -6.45
C ALA A 68 -16.88 -9.62 -4.93
N SER A 69 -17.19 -8.54 -4.20
CA SER A 69 -17.44 -8.60 -2.74
C SER A 69 -18.64 -9.51 -2.41
N LEU A 70 -19.71 -9.46 -3.21
CA LEU A 70 -20.82 -10.40 -3.04
C LEU A 70 -20.38 -11.85 -3.27
N LEU A 71 -19.55 -12.11 -4.30
CA LEU A 71 -18.99 -13.45 -4.53
C LEU A 71 -18.13 -13.92 -3.36
N CYS A 72 -17.32 -13.03 -2.75
CA CYS A 72 -16.57 -13.35 -1.54
C CYS A 72 -17.49 -13.72 -0.38
N ALA A 73 -18.58 -12.98 -0.18
CA ALA A 73 -19.51 -13.21 0.92
C ALA A 73 -20.26 -14.54 0.82
N ILE A 74 -20.53 -15.02 -0.39
CA ILE A 74 -21.25 -16.29 -0.63
C ILE A 74 -20.31 -17.48 -0.90
N ALA A 75 -18.99 -17.28 -0.81
CA ALA A 75 -18.02 -18.33 -1.09
C ALA A 75 -18.19 -19.54 -0.15
N PRO A 76 -18.39 -20.76 -0.68
CA PRO A 76 -18.58 -21.95 0.13
C PRO A 76 -17.27 -22.68 0.48
N THR A 77 -16.16 -22.34 -0.17
CA THR A 77 -14.85 -22.98 0.04
C THR A 77 -13.73 -21.93 -0.03
N THR A 78 -12.59 -22.23 0.57
CA THR A 78 -11.39 -21.41 0.51
C THR A 78 -10.98 -21.11 -0.95
N ALA A 79 -11.01 -22.10 -1.83
CA ALA A 79 -10.66 -21.92 -3.24
C ALA A 79 -11.58 -20.92 -3.96
N THR A 80 -12.89 -20.98 -3.71
CA THR A 80 -13.85 -20.03 -4.29
C THR A 80 -13.69 -18.63 -3.70
N LEU A 81 -13.35 -18.52 -2.42
CA LEU A 81 -13.03 -17.24 -1.79
C LEU A 81 -11.79 -16.61 -2.42
N ILE A 82 -10.72 -17.38 -2.59
CA ILE A 82 -9.46 -16.93 -3.24
C ILE A 82 -9.74 -16.42 -4.67
N ALA A 83 -10.50 -17.19 -5.45
CA ALA A 83 -10.87 -16.77 -6.80
C ALA A 83 -11.70 -15.47 -6.80
N ALA A 84 -12.67 -15.35 -5.91
CA ALA A 84 -13.47 -14.13 -5.75
C ALA A 84 -12.62 -12.93 -5.31
N ARG A 85 -11.63 -13.14 -4.42
CA ARG A 85 -10.65 -12.13 -4.01
C ARG A 85 -9.79 -11.66 -5.18
N ALA A 86 -9.33 -12.56 -6.04
CA ALA A 86 -8.61 -12.19 -7.26
C ALA A 86 -9.47 -11.31 -8.17
N VAL A 87 -10.74 -11.67 -8.38
CA VAL A 87 -11.70 -10.86 -9.15
C VAL A 87 -11.96 -9.50 -8.49
N GLN A 88 -12.04 -9.45 -7.16
CA GLN A 88 -12.22 -8.21 -6.39
C GLN A 88 -11.02 -7.26 -6.56
N GLY A 89 -9.79 -7.79 -6.57
CA GLY A 89 -8.57 -7.01 -6.80
C GLY A 89 -8.52 -6.34 -8.17
N VAL A 90 -9.11 -6.93 -9.21
CA VAL A 90 -9.30 -6.27 -10.52
C VAL A 90 -10.16 -5.01 -10.38
N GLY A 91 -11.29 -5.10 -9.66
CA GLY A 91 -12.13 -3.93 -9.37
C GLY A 91 -11.37 -2.84 -8.61
N ALA A 92 -10.59 -3.24 -7.61
CA ALA A 92 -9.74 -2.33 -6.84
C ALA A 92 -8.68 -1.62 -7.70
N ALA A 93 -8.08 -2.33 -8.67
CA ALA A 93 -7.11 -1.77 -9.60
C ALA A 93 -7.71 -0.69 -10.52
N LEU A 94 -8.98 -0.82 -10.89
CA LEU A 94 -9.70 0.16 -11.70
C LEU A 94 -10.12 1.40 -10.89
N LEU A 95 -10.57 1.21 -9.64
CA LEU A 95 -11.11 2.31 -8.83
C LEU A 95 -10.02 3.14 -8.12
N THR A 96 -8.91 2.52 -7.72
CA THR A 96 -7.92 3.18 -6.85
C THR A 96 -7.22 4.37 -7.53
N PRO A 97 -6.59 4.23 -8.71
CA PRO A 97 -5.94 5.36 -9.37
C PRO A 97 -6.94 6.40 -9.85
N GLY A 98 -8.14 5.98 -10.29
CA GLY A 98 -9.21 6.85 -10.77
C GLY A 98 -9.66 7.86 -9.71
N SER A 99 -9.69 7.48 -8.44
CA SER A 99 -10.15 8.35 -7.35
C SER A 99 -9.30 9.61 -7.21
N LEU A 100 -7.98 9.49 -7.21
CA LEU A 100 -7.06 10.63 -7.11
C LEU A 100 -7.04 11.44 -8.42
N ALA A 101 -7.01 10.76 -9.57
CA ALA A 101 -7.01 11.40 -10.87
C ALA A 101 -8.27 12.25 -11.13
N ILE A 102 -9.44 11.83 -10.61
CA ILE A 102 -10.68 12.64 -10.66
C ILE A 102 -10.53 13.90 -9.81
N LEU A 103 -9.99 13.81 -8.59
CA LEU A 103 -9.76 14.96 -7.73
C LEU A 103 -8.85 15.99 -8.40
N GLU A 104 -7.74 15.55 -8.96
CA GLU A 104 -6.79 16.43 -9.66
C GLU A 104 -7.41 17.11 -10.88
N ALA A 105 -8.32 16.45 -11.58
CA ALA A 105 -8.95 16.99 -12.78
C ALA A 105 -10.12 17.93 -12.48
N VAL A 106 -10.86 17.72 -11.40
CA VAL A 106 -12.10 18.46 -11.09
C VAL A 106 -11.84 19.69 -10.24
N PHE A 107 -10.88 19.63 -9.31
CA PHE A 107 -10.58 20.74 -8.42
C PHE A 107 -9.62 21.75 -9.05
N ARG A 108 -9.83 23.03 -8.75
CA ARG A 108 -8.90 24.11 -9.15
C ARG A 108 -7.54 23.91 -8.50
N PRO A 109 -6.42 24.37 -9.11
CA PRO A 109 -5.07 24.18 -8.54
C PRO A 109 -4.97 24.60 -7.07
N ASP A 110 -5.59 25.71 -6.67
CA ASP A 110 -5.56 26.24 -5.31
C ASP A 110 -6.31 25.34 -4.30
N ASP A 111 -7.35 24.63 -4.75
CA ASP A 111 -8.20 23.77 -3.90
C ASP A 111 -7.74 22.31 -3.87
N ARG A 112 -6.88 21.88 -4.83
CA ARG A 112 -6.41 20.49 -4.96
C ARG A 112 -5.75 19.98 -3.69
N GLY A 113 -4.91 20.79 -3.06
CA GLY A 113 -4.24 20.41 -1.83
C GLY A 113 -5.22 20.07 -0.70
N SER A 114 -6.29 20.86 -0.56
CA SER A 114 -7.35 20.61 0.42
C SER A 114 -8.14 19.34 0.11
N ALA A 115 -8.51 19.14 -1.16
CA ALA A 115 -9.26 17.97 -1.61
C ALA A 115 -8.47 16.66 -1.44
N ILE A 116 -7.18 16.65 -1.81
CA ILE A 116 -6.27 15.51 -1.61
C ILE A 116 -6.07 15.26 -0.11
N GLY A 117 -5.96 16.31 0.70
CA GLY A 117 -5.87 16.20 2.15
C GLY A 117 -7.11 15.56 2.76
N ALA A 118 -8.30 15.94 2.33
CA ALA A 118 -9.56 15.33 2.76
C ALA A 118 -9.67 13.87 2.32
N TRP A 119 -9.30 13.55 1.08
CA TRP A 119 -9.26 12.18 0.56
C TRP A 119 -8.30 11.29 1.37
N SER A 120 -7.10 11.78 1.65
CA SER A 120 -6.11 11.06 2.45
C SER A 120 -6.57 10.88 3.91
N GLY A 121 -7.23 11.89 4.47
CA GLY A 121 -7.83 11.82 5.80
C GLY A 121 -8.92 10.75 5.88
N LEU A 122 -9.84 10.71 4.92
CA LEU A 122 -10.89 9.69 4.84
C LEU A 122 -10.32 8.29 4.62
N ALA A 123 -9.26 8.15 3.80
CA ALA A 123 -8.56 6.89 3.64
C ALA A 123 -7.93 6.42 4.98
N GLY A 124 -7.32 7.34 5.72
CA GLY A 124 -6.78 7.07 7.06
C GLY A 124 -7.87 6.65 8.06
N VAL A 125 -9.00 7.35 8.08
CA VAL A 125 -10.16 6.99 8.93
C VAL A 125 -10.69 5.61 8.55
N SER A 126 -10.80 5.29 7.26
CA SER A 126 -11.25 3.98 6.78
C SER A 126 -10.32 2.85 7.25
N THR A 127 -9.02 3.10 7.20
CA THR A 127 -8.00 2.16 7.69
C THR A 127 -8.07 2.01 9.21
N ALA A 128 -8.38 3.10 9.94
CA ALA A 128 -8.53 3.11 11.39
C ALA A 128 -9.73 2.32 11.88
N VAL A 129 -10.87 2.56 11.22
CA VAL A 129 -12.16 1.97 11.60
C VAL A 129 -12.23 0.50 11.16
N GLY A 130 -11.48 0.14 10.12
CA GLY A 130 -11.51 -1.19 9.52
C GLY A 130 -11.38 -2.34 10.51
N PRO A 131 -10.31 -2.44 11.29
CA PRO A 131 -10.11 -3.53 12.23
C PRO A 131 -11.21 -3.64 13.28
N PHE A 132 -11.63 -2.51 13.86
CA PHE A 132 -12.72 -2.49 14.84
C PHE A 132 -14.07 -2.91 14.23
N LEU A 133 -14.41 -2.33 13.08
CA LEU A 133 -15.66 -2.66 12.37
C LEU A 133 -15.65 -4.12 11.91
N GLY A 134 -14.48 -4.61 11.44
CA GLY A 134 -14.29 -6.00 11.06
C GLY A 134 -14.51 -6.95 12.22
N GLY A 135 -13.86 -6.69 13.35
CA GLY A 135 -14.03 -7.48 14.56
C GLY A 135 -15.48 -7.52 15.02
N TRP A 136 -16.17 -6.37 15.03
CA TRP A 136 -17.57 -6.30 15.40
C TRP A 136 -18.48 -7.11 14.46
N LEU A 137 -18.29 -7.00 13.13
CA LEU A 137 -19.09 -7.74 12.15
C LEU A 137 -18.86 -9.24 12.25
N VAL A 138 -17.61 -9.66 12.46
CA VAL A 138 -17.22 -11.07 12.60
C VAL A 138 -17.86 -11.67 13.85
N GLU A 139 -17.76 -10.98 14.99
CA GLU A 139 -18.26 -11.48 16.27
C GLU A 139 -19.79 -11.42 16.38
N ALA A 140 -20.41 -10.33 15.92
CA ALA A 140 -21.85 -10.11 16.10
C ALA A 140 -22.70 -10.99 15.15
N VAL A 141 -22.21 -11.31 13.96
CA VAL A 141 -23.02 -11.99 12.94
C VAL A 141 -22.22 -13.04 12.14
N SER A 142 -21.26 -12.62 11.33
CA SER A 142 -20.46 -13.52 10.46
C SER A 142 -19.34 -12.75 9.75
N TRP A 143 -18.21 -13.42 9.52
CA TRP A 143 -17.12 -12.89 8.71
C TRP A 143 -17.57 -12.50 7.28
N ARG A 144 -18.62 -13.11 6.75
CA ARG A 144 -19.16 -12.80 5.42
C ARG A 144 -19.64 -11.35 5.28
N LEU A 145 -20.07 -10.74 6.39
CA LEU A 145 -20.53 -9.34 6.40
C LEU A 145 -19.43 -8.33 6.10
N ILE A 146 -18.15 -8.68 6.36
CA ILE A 146 -17.03 -7.80 6.01
C ILE A 146 -16.97 -7.49 4.51
N PHE A 147 -17.41 -8.42 3.69
CA PHE A 147 -17.53 -8.23 2.24
C PHE A 147 -18.83 -7.53 1.86
N LEU A 148 -19.95 -7.89 2.49
CA LEU A 148 -21.26 -7.31 2.18
C LEU A 148 -21.36 -5.81 2.48
N ILE A 149 -20.59 -5.30 3.43
CA ILE A 149 -20.54 -3.86 3.74
C ILE A 149 -20.10 -3.01 2.52
N ASN A 150 -19.37 -3.61 1.59
CA ASN A 150 -18.96 -2.92 0.37
C ASN A 150 -20.14 -2.62 -0.57
N LEU A 151 -21.27 -3.36 -0.49
CA LEU A 151 -22.41 -3.15 -1.38
C LEU A 151 -23.13 -1.82 -1.14
N PRO A 152 -23.55 -1.49 0.11
CA PRO A 152 -24.16 -0.19 0.37
C PRO A 152 -23.17 0.98 0.13
N LEU A 153 -21.88 0.79 0.46
CA LEU A 153 -20.85 1.80 0.17
C LEU A 153 -20.71 2.03 -1.34
N ALA A 154 -20.72 0.96 -2.15
CA ALA A 154 -20.69 1.07 -3.61
C ALA A 154 -21.90 1.79 -4.17
N ALA A 155 -23.10 1.49 -3.66
CA ALA A 155 -24.33 2.16 -4.07
C ALA A 155 -24.25 3.68 -3.82
N VAL A 156 -23.77 4.09 -2.65
CA VAL A 156 -23.56 5.52 -2.30
C VAL A 156 -22.51 6.15 -3.24
N VAL A 157 -21.39 5.48 -3.49
CA VAL A 157 -20.32 6.00 -4.35
C VAL A 157 -20.81 6.13 -5.80
N VAL A 158 -21.52 5.13 -6.35
CA VAL A 158 -22.08 5.17 -7.71
C VAL A 158 -23.12 6.29 -7.84
N TRP A 159 -23.94 6.48 -6.81
CA TRP A 159 -24.91 7.58 -6.76
C TRP A 159 -24.22 8.94 -6.76
N ALA A 160 -23.23 9.13 -5.89
CA ALA A 160 -22.47 10.36 -5.79
C ALA A 160 -21.65 10.65 -7.06
N ALA A 161 -21.11 9.63 -7.71
CA ALA A 161 -20.34 9.76 -8.93
C ALA A 161 -21.12 10.38 -10.11
N ARG A 162 -22.47 10.36 -10.06
CA ARG A 162 -23.32 11.02 -11.07
C ARG A 162 -23.12 12.54 -11.12
N ALA A 163 -22.72 13.15 -10.01
CA ALA A 163 -22.43 14.59 -9.91
C ALA A 163 -21.03 14.96 -10.41
N ILE A 164 -20.16 13.98 -10.66
CA ILE A 164 -18.78 14.22 -11.09
C ILE A 164 -18.76 14.32 -12.62
N PRO A 165 -18.14 15.39 -13.21
CA PRO A 165 -17.97 15.50 -14.66
C PRO A 165 -17.03 14.40 -15.18
N GLU A 166 -17.25 13.96 -16.42
CA GLU A 166 -16.32 13.06 -17.09
C GLU A 166 -15.05 13.79 -17.50
N THR A 167 -13.91 13.20 -17.19
CA THR A 167 -12.60 13.75 -17.55
C THR A 167 -11.72 12.66 -18.16
N SER A 168 -10.89 13.05 -19.11
CA SER A 168 -9.89 12.15 -19.73
C SER A 168 -8.63 12.96 -20.05
N ASN A 169 -7.52 12.30 -20.27
CA ASN A 169 -6.29 12.98 -20.67
C ASN A 169 -6.19 13.04 -22.21
N PRO A 170 -6.33 14.23 -22.83
CA PRO A 170 -6.24 14.35 -24.28
C PRO A 170 -4.89 13.92 -24.87
N GLN A 171 -3.80 14.04 -24.09
CA GLN A 171 -2.44 13.75 -24.52
C GLN A 171 -2.17 12.27 -24.75
N VAL A 172 -2.95 11.37 -24.10
CA VAL A 172 -2.80 9.93 -24.27
C VAL A 172 -3.76 9.32 -25.29
N ARG A 173 -4.65 10.13 -25.89
CA ARG A 173 -5.55 9.67 -26.95
C ARG A 173 -4.76 9.16 -28.15
N GLY A 174 -4.93 7.86 -28.46
CA GLY A 174 -4.20 7.20 -29.56
C GLY A 174 -2.89 6.51 -29.16
N GLN A 175 -2.42 6.66 -27.93
CA GLN A 175 -1.32 5.84 -27.42
C GLN A 175 -1.82 4.42 -27.15
N ARG A 176 -0.96 3.43 -27.38
CA ARG A 176 -1.28 2.02 -27.08
C ARG A 176 -1.10 1.76 -25.59
N LEU A 177 -2.06 1.06 -24.99
CA LEU A 177 -1.92 0.53 -23.64
C LEU A 177 -0.79 -0.50 -23.62
N ASP A 178 0.08 -0.44 -22.61
CA ASP A 178 1.10 -1.47 -22.41
C ASP A 178 0.50 -2.69 -21.68
N ILE A 179 -0.30 -3.46 -22.45
CA ILE A 179 -0.90 -4.70 -21.96
C ILE A 179 0.18 -5.75 -21.68
N ALA A 180 1.27 -5.72 -22.44
CA ALA A 180 2.36 -6.68 -22.29
C ALA A 180 3.09 -6.48 -20.95
N GLY A 181 3.46 -5.24 -20.60
CA GLY A 181 4.07 -4.93 -19.32
C GLY A 181 3.17 -5.30 -18.14
N ALA A 182 1.89 -4.96 -18.21
CA ALA A 182 0.94 -5.33 -17.16
C ALA A 182 0.75 -6.85 -17.02
N ALA A 183 0.63 -7.58 -18.12
CA ALA A 183 0.53 -9.04 -18.11
C ALA A 183 1.79 -9.68 -17.50
N LEU A 184 2.98 -9.25 -17.95
CA LEU A 184 4.25 -9.73 -17.41
C LEU A 184 4.40 -9.45 -15.92
N THR A 185 3.97 -8.29 -15.45
CA THR A 185 3.98 -7.96 -14.02
C THR A 185 3.01 -8.86 -13.24
N ALA A 186 1.77 -9.00 -13.71
CA ALA A 186 0.77 -9.81 -13.03
C ALA A 186 1.17 -11.29 -12.98
N PHE A 187 1.57 -11.90 -14.11
CA PHE A 187 2.05 -13.27 -14.15
C PHE A 187 3.35 -13.48 -13.37
N GLY A 188 4.26 -12.50 -13.43
CA GLY A 188 5.50 -12.53 -12.70
C GLY A 188 5.27 -12.56 -11.19
N LEU A 189 4.47 -11.64 -10.68
CA LEU A 189 4.10 -11.60 -9.27
C LEU A 189 3.32 -12.85 -8.86
N ALA A 190 2.40 -13.34 -9.70
CA ALA A 190 1.64 -14.56 -9.44
C ALA A 190 2.54 -15.78 -9.28
N GLY A 191 3.46 -15.98 -10.21
CA GLY A 191 4.37 -17.13 -10.20
C GLY A 191 5.32 -17.11 -9.00
N VAL A 192 5.92 -15.95 -8.69
CA VAL A 192 6.81 -15.79 -7.53
C VAL A 192 6.02 -15.99 -6.22
N THR A 193 4.85 -15.37 -6.09
CA THR A 193 4.02 -15.52 -4.89
C THR A 193 3.57 -16.97 -4.71
N TYR A 194 3.18 -17.65 -5.79
CA TYR A 194 2.81 -19.06 -5.75
C TYR A 194 3.97 -19.92 -5.23
N ALA A 195 5.15 -19.73 -5.77
CA ALA A 195 6.32 -20.50 -5.36
C ALA A 195 6.66 -20.29 -3.88
N LEU A 196 6.54 -19.05 -3.38
CA LEU A 196 6.82 -18.70 -2.00
C LEU A 196 5.74 -19.21 -1.03
N THR A 197 4.47 -19.20 -1.42
CA THR A 197 3.34 -19.63 -0.56
C THR A 197 3.16 -21.14 -0.54
N GLU A 198 3.33 -21.81 -1.68
CA GLU A 198 3.08 -23.26 -1.82
C GLU A 198 4.36 -24.10 -1.70
N GLY A 199 5.53 -23.47 -1.73
CA GLY A 199 6.83 -24.16 -1.74
C GLY A 199 7.06 -25.02 -0.50
N GLU A 200 6.55 -24.61 0.65
CA GLU A 200 6.66 -25.39 1.88
C GLU A 200 5.65 -26.53 1.92
N ALA A 201 4.38 -26.27 1.60
CA ALA A 201 3.32 -27.27 1.66
C ALA A 201 3.49 -28.37 0.61
N ARG A 202 3.95 -28.04 -0.60
CA ARG A 202 4.14 -28.98 -1.72
C ARG A 202 5.58 -29.50 -1.84
N GLY A 203 6.53 -28.83 -1.20
CA GLY A 203 7.97 -29.06 -1.37
C GLY A 203 8.60 -28.20 -2.45
N TRP A 204 9.79 -27.64 -2.13
CA TRP A 204 10.56 -26.75 -3.03
C TRP A 204 11.01 -27.40 -4.33
N THR A 205 10.95 -28.73 -4.42
CA THR A 205 11.30 -29.52 -5.63
C THR A 205 10.08 -29.93 -6.44
N ASP A 206 8.85 -29.60 -5.99
CA ASP A 206 7.62 -29.87 -6.75
C ASP A 206 7.71 -29.19 -8.11
N PRO A 207 7.46 -29.91 -9.23
CA PRO A 207 7.58 -29.35 -10.57
C PRO A 207 6.72 -28.10 -10.79
N THR A 208 5.53 -28.04 -10.18
CA THR A 208 4.61 -26.89 -10.31
C THR A 208 5.20 -25.65 -9.62
N VAL A 209 5.74 -25.83 -8.40
CA VAL A 209 6.39 -24.77 -7.64
C VAL A 209 7.59 -24.22 -8.39
N VAL A 210 8.47 -25.11 -8.86
CA VAL A 210 9.67 -24.72 -9.62
C VAL A 210 9.32 -24.02 -10.94
N VAL A 211 8.42 -24.62 -11.73
CA VAL A 211 8.05 -24.08 -13.04
C VAL A 211 7.38 -22.71 -12.90
N LEU A 212 6.39 -22.56 -12.01
CA LEU A 212 5.72 -21.29 -11.81
C LEU A 212 6.64 -20.22 -11.21
N GLY A 213 7.53 -20.60 -10.29
CA GLY A 213 8.53 -19.69 -9.73
C GLY A 213 9.52 -19.18 -10.80
N VAL A 214 10.07 -20.09 -11.62
CA VAL A 214 10.99 -19.73 -12.72
C VAL A 214 10.29 -18.88 -13.77
N LEU A 215 9.07 -19.24 -14.19
CA LEU A 215 8.28 -18.45 -15.12
C LEU A 215 7.92 -17.09 -14.53
N GLY A 216 7.65 -17.03 -13.23
CA GLY A 216 7.41 -15.78 -12.51
C GLY A 216 8.61 -14.84 -12.57
N VAL A 217 9.80 -15.33 -12.21
CA VAL A 217 11.05 -14.55 -12.31
C VAL A 217 11.34 -14.15 -13.75
N ALA A 218 11.20 -15.08 -14.70
CA ALA A 218 11.40 -14.79 -16.12
C ALA A 218 10.43 -13.71 -16.63
N SER A 219 9.17 -13.73 -16.19
CA SER A 219 8.18 -12.70 -16.53
C SER A 219 8.54 -11.34 -15.97
N LEU A 220 9.03 -11.24 -14.72
CA LEU A 220 9.51 -9.98 -14.14
C LEU A 220 10.75 -9.45 -14.87
N CYS A 221 11.68 -10.31 -15.23
CA CYS A 221 12.82 -9.94 -16.08
C CYS A 221 12.35 -9.47 -17.46
N GLY A 222 11.37 -10.16 -18.05
CA GLY A 222 10.73 -9.78 -19.31
C GLY A 222 10.05 -8.41 -19.21
N PHE A 223 9.34 -8.13 -18.12
CA PHE A 223 8.79 -6.81 -17.84
C PHE A 223 9.87 -5.72 -17.85
N LEU A 224 10.95 -5.91 -17.10
CA LEU A 224 12.06 -4.94 -17.09
C LEU A 224 12.67 -4.75 -18.50
N ALA A 225 12.76 -5.81 -19.30
CA ALA A 225 13.27 -5.73 -20.65
C ALA A 225 12.32 -4.98 -21.60
N VAL A 226 11.01 -5.15 -21.45
CA VAL A 226 9.98 -4.42 -22.22
C VAL A 226 10.00 -2.95 -21.84
N GLU A 227 10.01 -2.62 -20.54
CA GLU A 227 10.08 -1.24 -20.06
C GLU A 227 11.37 -0.52 -20.47
N ALA A 228 12.51 -1.25 -20.51
CA ALA A 228 13.79 -0.68 -20.91
C ALA A 228 13.85 -0.37 -22.42
N ARG A 229 13.07 -1.07 -23.26
CA ARG A 229 13.08 -0.92 -24.72
C ARG A 229 11.83 -0.24 -25.29
N GLY A 230 10.78 -0.12 -24.47
CA GLY A 230 9.50 0.45 -24.88
C GLY A 230 9.62 1.92 -25.25
N SER A 231 8.92 2.35 -26.29
CA SER A 231 8.82 3.78 -26.67
C SER A 231 7.93 4.59 -25.71
N HIS A 232 7.01 3.93 -25.02
CA HIS A 232 6.08 4.52 -24.07
C HIS A 232 5.97 3.63 -22.80
N PRO A 233 7.05 3.55 -21.98
CA PRO A 233 7.06 2.69 -20.83
C PRO A 233 6.06 3.19 -19.77
N MET A 234 5.36 2.24 -19.08
CA MET A 234 4.52 2.56 -17.93
C MET A 234 5.37 2.99 -16.73
N VAL A 235 6.56 2.40 -16.61
CA VAL A 235 7.54 2.69 -15.56
C VAL A 235 8.84 3.16 -16.23
N PRO A 236 9.05 4.47 -16.42
CA PRO A 236 10.28 4.98 -17.01
C PRO A 236 11.46 4.69 -16.07
N LEU A 237 12.30 3.71 -16.46
CA LEU A 237 13.40 3.21 -15.63
C LEU A 237 14.47 4.28 -15.33
N ASP A 238 14.52 5.37 -16.10
CA ASP A 238 15.41 6.50 -15.88
C ASP A 238 15.15 7.23 -14.57
N ILE A 239 13.92 7.16 -14.02
CA ILE A 239 13.57 7.76 -12.73
C ILE A 239 14.38 7.15 -11.58
N PHE A 240 14.74 5.85 -11.70
CA PHE A 240 15.55 5.14 -10.70
C PHE A 240 17.04 5.54 -10.73
N ARG A 241 17.48 6.32 -11.72
CA ARG A 241 18.84 6.93 -11.71
C ARG A 241 18.94 7.99 -10.61
N ASN A 242 17.83 8.57 -10.18
CA ASN A 242 17.81 9.43 -9.00
C ASN A 242 17.99 8.57 -7.75
N ARG A 243 19.14 8.75 -7.07
CA ARG A 243 19.51 7.97 -5.89
C ARG A 243 18.51 8.16 -4.73
N VAL A 244 17.96 9.36 -4.57
CA VAL A 244 16.98 9.65 -3.50
C VAL A 244 15.67 8.91 -3.78
N PHE A 245 15.19 8.93 -5.03
CA PHE A 245 14.01 8.20 -5.45
C PHE A 245 14.16 6.69 -5.21
N SER A 246 15.26 6.11 -5.67
CA SER A 246 15.54 4.68 -5.51
C SER A 246 15.67 4.28 -4.04
N ALA A 247 16.37 5.07 -3.23
CA ALA A 247 16.53 4.84 -1.81
C ALA A 247 15.18 4.94 -1.07
N ALA A 248 14.35 5.95 -1.38
CA ALA A 248 13.04 6.11 -0.78
C ALA A 248 12.12 4.92 -1.12
N ASN A 249 12.13 4.44 -2.37
CA ASN A 249 11.37 3.25 -2.76
C ASN A 249 11.91 1.95 -2.10
N ALA A 250 13.21 1.82 -1.90
CA ALA A 250 13.77 0.69 -1.13
C ALA A 250 13.32 0.73 0.34
N VAL A 251 13.31 1.90 0.97
CA VAL A 251 12.76 2.09 2.32
C VAL A 251 11.25 1.79 2.35
N THR A 252 10.48 2.23 1.33
CA THR A 252 9.07 1.88 1.17
C THR A 252 8.90 0.36 1.16
N PHE A 253 9.66 -0.34 0.32
CA PHE A 253 9.57 -1.79 0.22
C PHE A 253 9.79 -2.46 1.57
N ILE A 254 10.87 -2.12 2.27
CA ILE A 254 11.24 -2.74 3.54
C ILE A 254 10.19 -2.46 4.63
N VAL A 255 9.79 -1.19 4.79
CA VAL A 255 8.85 -0.78 5.86
C VAL A 255 7.45 -1.34 5.60
N TYR A 256 6.97 -1.32 4.35
CA TYR A 256 5.64 -1.86 4.02
C TYR A 256 5.61 -3.39 4.04
N ALA A 257 6.73 -4.06 3.72
CA ALA A 257 6.86 -5.50 3.91
C ALA A 257 6.74 -5.87 5.41
N ALA A 258 7.50 -5.20 6.27
CA ALA A 258 7.42 -5.43 7.71
C ALA A 258 6.03 -5.12 8.28
N LEU A 259 5.40 -4.02 7.84
CA LEU A 259 4.03 -3.65 8.22
C LEU A 259 3.03 -4.73 7.83
N ALA A 260 3.07 -5.20 6.58
CA ALA A 260 2.13 -6.19 6.07
C ALA A 260 2.30 -7.55 6.76
N GLY A 261 3.54 -8.01 6.97
CA GLY A 261 3.83 -9.23 7.71
C GLY A 261 3.32 -9.17 9.15
N ALA A 262 3.59 -8.08 9.85
CA ALA A 262 3.12 -7.89 11.22
C ALA A 262 1.58 -7.82 11.29
N LEU A 263 0.92 -7.09 10.39
CA LEU A 263 -0.55 -6.98 10.36
C LEU A 263 -1.25 -8.25 9.85
N PHE A 264 -0.53 -9.16 9.20
CA PHE A 264 -1.04 -10.50 8.89
C PHE A 264 -0.97 -11.41 10.13
N LEU A 265 0.16 -11.44 10.83
CA LEU A 265 0.38 -12.34 11.96
C LEU A 265 -0.32 -11.90 13.25
N LEU A 266 -0.34 -10.58 13.55
CA LEU A 266 -0.82 -10.06 14.83
C LEU A 266 -2.28 -10.37 15.13
N PRO A 267 -3.26 -10.22 14.20
CA PRO A 267 -4.64 -10.61 14.47
C PRO A 267 -4.81 -12.09 14.80
N ILE A 268 -4.01 -12.97 14.18
CA ILE A 268 -4.02 -14.41 14.45
C ILE A 268 -3.46 -14.66 15.86
N GLN A 269 -2.33 -14.05 16.22
CA GLN A 269 -1.72 -14.13 17.55
C GLN A 269 -2.69 -13.69 18.64
N LEU A 270 -3.35 -12.56 18.47
CA LEU A 270 -4.30 -12.04 19.45
C LEU A 270 -5.49 -12.97 19.65
N GLN A 271 -6.02 -13.57 18.57
CA GLN A 271 -7.21 -14.41 18.66
C GLN A 271 -6.88 -15.85 19.07
N ILE A 272 -5.89 -16.48 18.44
CA ILE A 272 -5.58 -17.91 18.64
C ILE A 272 -4.74 -18.12 19.91
N VAL A 273 -3.75 -17.26 20.19
CA VAL A 273 -2.81 -17.46 21.29
C VAL A 273 -3.19 -16.66 22.53
N ALA A 274 -3.47 -15.37 22.39
CA ALA A 274 -3.82 -14.51 23.52
C ALA A 274 -5.29 -14.64 23.94
N GLY A 275 -6.14 -15.30 23.14
CA GLY A 275 -7.55 -15.59 23.46
C GLY A 275 -8.49 -14.38 23.34
N TYR A 276 -8.10 -13.38 22.57
CA TYR A 276 -8.94 -12.19 22.33
C TYR A 276 -10.10 -12.54 21.41
N SER A 277 -11.27 -11.96 21.66
CA SER A 277 -12.35 -12.00 20.67
C SER A 277 -11.99 -11.19 19.40
N PRO A 278 -12.66 -11.42 18.27
CA PRO A 278 -12.43 -10.65 17.03
C PRO A 278 -12.56 -9.14 17.23
N ILE A 279 -13.53 -8.67 18.03
CA ILE A 279 -13.71 -7.24 18.34
C ILE A 279 -12.57 -6.71 19.20
N GLU A 280 -12.10 -7.47 20.18
CA GLU A 280 -10.98 -7.08 21.04
C GLU A 280 -9.68 -7.01 20.21
N ALA A 281 -9.43 -7.97 19.34
CA ALA A 281 -8.28 -7.97 18.43
C ALA A 281 -8.32 -6.78 17.46
N GLY A 282 -9.50 -6.45 16.93
CA GLY A 282 -9.71 -5.25 16.09
C GLY A 282 -9.51 -3.95 16.86
N ALA A 283 -10.08 -3.85 18.08
CA ALA A 283 -9.96 -2.69 18.95
C ALA A 283 -8.50 -2.46 19.40
N ALA A 284 -7.74 -3.53 19.58
CA ALA A 284 -6.34 -3.48 20.01
C ALA A 284 -5.45 -2.67 19.04
N LEU A 285 -5.81 -2.60 17.76
CA LEU A 285 -5.07 -1.86 16.73
C LEU A 285 -5.50 -0.39 16.59
N VAL A 286 -6.63 0.01 17.16
CA VAL A 286 -7.17 1.38 17.05
C VAL A 286 -6.20 2.44 17.58
N PRO A 287 -5.50 2.27 18.72
CA PRO A 287 -4.55 3.28 19.22
C PRO A 287 -3.43 3.58 18.24
N MET A 288 -2.88 2.58 17.53
CA MET A 288 -1.88 2.79 16.48
C MET A 288 -2.40 3.77 15.43
N THR A 289 -3.63 3.56 14.97
CA THR A 289 -4.22 4.38 13.92
C THR A 289 -4.55 5.78 14.39
N ILE A 290 -4.99 5.94 15.64
CA ILE A 290 -5.20 7.26 16.25
C ILE A 290 -3.87 8.03 16.30
N VAL A 291 -2.78 7.38 16.72
CA VAL A 291 -1.44 7.98 16.74
C VAL A 291 -1.04 8.43 15.34
N MET A 292 -1.23 7.57 14.33
CA MET A 292 -0.96 7.91 12.94
C MET A 292 -1.79 9.11 12.46
N LEU A 293 -3.09 9.11 12.71
CA LEU A 293 -4.00 10.20 12.30
C LEU A 293 -3.59 11.55 12.90
N VAL A 294 -3.23 11.56 14.18
CA VAL A 294 -2.89 12.78 14.92
C VAL A 294 -1.49 13.30 14.59
N LEU A 295 -0.53 12.39 14.40
CA LEU A 295 0.88 12.76 14.30
C LEU A 295 1.41 12.84 12.86
N SER A 296 0.84 12.13 11.87
CA SER A 296 1.39 12.11 10.50
C SER A 296 1.50 13.49 9.86
N ALA A 297 0.49 14.35 10.01
CA ALA A 297 0.54 15.71 9.49
C ALA A 297 1.62 16.57 10.18
N ARG A 298 1.85 16.36 11.49
CA ARG A 298 2.91 17.06 12.24
C ARG A 298 4.29 16.56 11.84
N ALA A 299 4.43 15.24 11.67
CA ALA A 299 5.67 14.60 11.21
C ALA A 299 6.03 15.06 9.79
N GLY A 300 5.07 15.18 8.88
CA GLY A 300 5.29 15.73 7.54
C GLY A 300 5.80 17.17 7.57
N ARG A 301 5.20 18.04 8.37
CA ARG A 301 5.67 19.43 8.56
C ARG A 301 7.05 19.50 9.21
N LEU A 302 7.32 18.63 10.18
CA LEU A 302 8.64 18.54 10.80
C LEU A 302 9.70 18.15 9.76
N ALA A 303 9.42 17.16 8.92
CA ALA A 303 10.32 16.71 7.87
C ALA A 303 10.63 17.83 6.84
N GLN A 304 9.68 18.71 6.54
CA GLN A 304 9.92 19.89 5.70
C GLN A 304 10.90 20.87 6.35
N ARG A 305 10.92 20.98 7.68
CA ARG A 305 11.81 21.90 8.42
C ARG A 305 13.21 21.33 8.64
N ILE A 306 13.31 20.06 9.08
CA ILE A 306 14.60 19.46 9.46
C ILE A 306 15.21 18.59 8.36
N GLY A 307 14.48 18.42 7.24
CA GLY A 307 14.81 17.51 6.14
C GLY A 307 14.30 16.09 6.38
N PRO A 308 14.13 15.30 5.31
CA PRO A 308 13.51 13.97 5.36
C PRO A 308 14.42 12.89 6.00
N ARG A 309 15.74 13.10 6.01
CA ARG A 309 16.73 12.11 6.46
C ARG A 309 16.48 11.58 7.87
N LEU A 310 16.29 12.48 8.83
CA LEU A 310 16.11 12.09 10.24
C LEU A 310 14.75 11.39 10.48
N PRO A 311 13.60 11.93 10.02
CA PRO A 311 12.31 11.24 10.20
C PRO A 311 12.28 9.88 9.52
N MET A 312 12.76 9.78 8.26
CA MET A 312 12.80 8.52 7.52
C MET A 312 13.82 7.51 8.08
N GLY A 313 14.80 7.98 8.85
CA GLY A 313 15.75 7.11 9.52
C GLY A 313 15.26 6.64 10.88
N LEU A 314 14.87 7.57 11.74
CA LEU A 314 14.46 7.26 13.11
C LEU A 314 13.06 6.62 13.17
N GLY A 315 12.14 7.03 12.29
CA GLY A 315 10.79 6.50 12.26
C GLY A 315 10.73 4.98 12.11
N PRO A 316 11.36 4.37 11.10
CA PRO A 316 11.39 2.92 10.97
C PRO A 316 12.11 2.20 12.11
N ILE A 317 13.14 2.80 12.70
CA ILE A 317 13.82 2.24 13.89
C ILE A 317 12.86 2.19 15.08
N VAL A 318 12.09 3.26 15.31
CA VAL A 318 11.06 3.30 16.36
C VAL A 318 9.93 2.30 16.04
N ALA A 319 9.51 2.20 14.77
CA ALA A 319 8.54 1.20 14.36
C ALA A 319 9.05 -0.23 14.63
N GLY A 320 10.32 -0.50 14.30
CA GLY A 320 10.98 -1.76 14.62
C GLY A 320 11.01 -2.06 16.12
N ALA A 321 11.28 -1.06 16.97
CA ALA A 321 11.19 -1.22 18.41
C ALA A 321 9.76 -1.57 18.88
N GLY A 322 8.73 -0.96 18.28
CA GLY A 322 7.33 -1.30 18.53
C GLY A 322 7.01 -2.75 18.13
N LEU A 323 7.50 -3.20 16.97
CA LEU A 323 7.37 -4.59 16.53
C LEU A 323 8.11 -5.57 17.46
N ALA A 324 9.31 -5.22 17.90
CA ALA A 324 10.05 -6.04 18.88
C ALA A 324 9.31 -6.16 20.22
N LEU A 325 8.57 -5.14 20.65
CA LEU A 325 7.74 -5.22 21.85
C LEU A 325 6.57 -6.21 21.70
N LEU A 326 6.09 -6.48 20.46
CA LEU A 326 5.04 -7.46 20.22
C LEU A 326 5.47 -8.91 20.56
N THR A 327 6.76 -9.20 20.69
CA THR A 327 7.23 -10.52 21.18
C THR A 327 6.77 -10.83 22.61
N ARG A 328 6.25 -9.84 23.34
CA ARG A 328 5.65 -10.04 24.67
C ARG A 328 4.20 -10.54 24.61
N VAL A 329 3.58 -10.49 23.43
CA VAL A 329 2.19 -10.88 23.24
C VAL A 329 2.12 -12.38 23.07
N GLY A 330 1.97 -13.11 24.17
CA GLY A 330 1.84 -14.56 24.25
C GLY A 330 0.55 -14.98 24.97
N PRO A 331 0.46 -16.24 25.43
CA PRO A 331 -0.71 -16.73 26.14
C PRO A 331 -1.02 -15.90 27.38
N GLY A 332 -2.25 -15.39 27.49
CA GLY A 332 -2.70 -14.56 28.61
C GLY A 332 -2.10 -13.14 28.64
N ALA A 333 -1.56 -12.66 27.52
CA ALA A 333 -1.01 -11.31 27.43
C ALA A 333 -2.05 -10.24 27.79
N SER A 334 -1.63 -9.29 28.62
CA SER A 334 -2.48 -8.18 29.05
C SER A 334 -2.47 -7.08 27.99
N TYR A 335 -3.65 -6.54 27.69
CA TYR A 335 -3.76 -5.45 26.72
C TYR A 335 -2.89 -4.25 27.10
N VAL A 336 -3.00 -3.77 28.35
CA VAL A 336 -2.33 -2.54 28.80
C VAL A 336 -0.82 -2.74 28.98
N GLY A 337 -0.39 -3.95 29.42
CA GLY A 337 1.02 -4.25 29.69
C GLY A 337 1.82 -4.62 28.44
N ASP A 338 1.21 -5.38 27.52
CA ASP A 338 1.95 -6.06 26.47
C ASP A 338 1.58 -5.53 25.08
N VAL A 339 0.28 -5.38 24.77
CA VAL A 339 -0.19 -5.00 23.43
C VAL A 339 -0.15 -3.50 23.22
N LEU A 340 -0.74 -2.71 24.15
CA LEU A 340 -0.90 -1.28 23.99
C LEU A 340 0.44 -0.52 23.84
N PRO A 341 1.49 -0.76 24.65
CA PRO A 341 2.77 -0.10 24.46
C PRO A 341 3.40 -0.41 23.11
N ALA A 342 3.32 -1.67 22.66
CA ALA A 342 3.86 -2.12 21.39
C ALA A 342 3.19 -1.41 20.20
N VAL A 343 1.85 -1.38 20.16
CA VAL A 343 1.11 -0.74 19.07
C VAL A 343 1.23 0.78 19.08
N LEU A 344 1.37 1.42 20.25
CA LEU A 344 1.63 2.86 20.35
C LEU A 344 3.01 3.24 19.79
N VAL A 345 4.06 2.51 20.19
CA VAL A 345 5.43 2.73 19.69
C VAL A 345 5.50 2.45 18.19
N PHE A 346 4.86 1.37 17.73
CA PHE A 346 4.78 1.05 16.31
C PHE A 346 4.07 2.15 15.52
N GLY A 347 2.90 2.61 15.97
CA GLY A 347 2.15 3.70 15.36
C GLY A 347 2.91 5.03 15.33
N LEU A 348 3.66 5.35 16.41
CA LEU A 348 4.54 6.51 16.46
C LEU A 348 5.61 6.43 15.36
N GLY A 349 6.32 5.31 15.27
CA GLY A 349 7.32 5.07 14.25
C GLY A 349 6.78 5.21 12.83
N LEU A 350 5.61 4.62 12.54
CA LEU A 350 4.95 4.75 11.25
C LEU A 350 4.52 6.18 10.95
N SER A 351 4.00 6.92 11.93
CA SER A 351 3.62 8.32 11.76
C SER A 351 4.79 9.19 11.32
N VAL A 352 5.96 8.95 11.90
CA VAL A 352 7.19 9.67 11.58
C VAL A 352 7.80 9.23 10.25
N THR A 353 7.45 8.02 9.75
CA THR A 353 7.99 7.44 8.52
C THR A 353 7.17 7.79 7.29
N VAL A 354 5.86 7.47 7.31
CA VAL A 354 5.03 7.38 6.09
C VAL A 354 4.84 8.74 5.41
N ALA A 355 4.54 9.80 6.16
CA ALA A 355 4.31 11.10 5.57
C ALA A 355 5.61 11.71 4.97
N PRO A 356 6.77 11.72 5.66
CA PRO A 356 8.03 12.16 5.06
C PRO A 356 8.47 11.32 3.86
N LEU A 357 8.23 10.02 3.88
CA LEU A 357 8.54 9.09 2.79
C LEU A 357 7.82 9.48 1.51
N ASN A 358 6.50 9.67 1.58
CA ASN A 358 5.69 10.08 0.43
C ASN A 358 6.14 11.44 -0.14
N VAL A 359 6.38 12.43 0.72
CA VAL A 359 6.89 13.75 0.29
C VAL A 359 8.25 13.61 -0.40
N THR A 360 9.14 12.77 0.11
CA THR A 360 10.48 12.56 -0.47
C THR A 360 10.40 11.89 -1.83
N VAL A 361 9.55 10.87 -1.98
CA VAL A 361 9.33 10.19 -3.27
C VAL A 361 8.83 11.18 -4.33
N LEU A 362 7.79 11.93 -4.01
CA LEU A 362 7.19 12.91 -4.94
C LEU A 362 8.18 14.04 -5.29
N GLY A 363 8.84 14.61 -4.29
CA GLY A 363 9.79 15.70 -4.49
C GLY A 363 11.05 15.29 -5.25
N SER A 364 11.45 14.01 -5.18
CA SER A 364 12.64 13.52 -5.90
C SER A 364 12.44 13.31 -7.40
N ALA A 365 11.20 13.23 -7.86
CA ALA A 365 10.86 12.97 -9.26
C ALA A 365 10.63 14.24 -10.10
N GLY A 366 10.48 15.40 -9.45
CA GLY A 366 10.07 16.65 -10.07
C GLY A 366 8.55 16.73 -10.33
N GLU A 367 8.03 17.95 -10.49
CA GLU A 367 6.58 18.19 -10.60
C GLU A 367 5.94 17.47 -11.78
N GLU A 368 6.62 17.43 -12.93
CA GLU A 368 6.11 16.79 -14.15
C GLU A 368 5.91 15.28 -14.03
N ARG A 369 6.69 14.62 -13.15
CA ARG A 369 6.69 13.17 -12.95
C ARG A 369 6.11 12.73 -11.60
N ALA A 370 5.55 13.64 -10.81
CA ALA A 370 5.03 13.34 -9.47
C ALA A 370 3.94 12.25 -9.50
N GLY A 371 3.05 12.26 -10.49
CA GLY A 371 2.03 11.23 -10.67
C GLY A 371 2.62 9.83 -10.90
N ILE A 372 3.62 9.72 -11.78
CA ILE A 372 4.33 8.45 -12.06
C ILE A 372 5.09 7.98 -10.81
N ALA A 373 5.77 8.89 -10.13
CA ALA A 373 6.49 8.58 -8.89
C ALA A 373 5.56 8.04 -7.79
N SER A 374 4.39 8.64 -7.63
CA SER A 374 3.35 8.17 -6.72
C SER A 374 2.85 6.77 -7.10
N ALA A 375 2.58 6.54 -8.38
CA ALA A 375 2.12 5.24 -8.88
C ALA A 375 3.16 4.14 -8.64
N ILE A 376 4.44 4.40 -8.92
CA ILE A 376 5.54 3.48 -8.66
C ILE A 376 5.65 3.17 -7.18
N ASN A 377 5.64 4.19 -6.32
CA ASN A 377 5.76 4.00 -4.87
C ASN A 377 4.58 3.18 -4.30
N ASN A 378 3.35 3.43 -4.77
CA ASN A 378 2.20 2.63 -4.40
C ASN A 378 2.34 1.17 -4.88
N ALA A 379 2.82 0.94 -6.10
CA ALA A 379 3.09 -0.40 -6.62
C ALA A 379 4.15 -1.12 -5.77
N VAL A 380 5.25 -0.45 -5.44
CA VAL A 380 6.31 -0.97 -4.55
C VAL A 380 5.74 -1.37 -3.19
N ALA A 381 4.91 -0.52 -2.57
CA ALA A 381 4.28 -0.84 -1.28
C ALA A 381 3.36 -2.07 -1.36
N ARG A 382 2.60 -2.23 -2.47
CA ARG A 382 1.72 -3.38 -2.68
C ARG A 382 2.50 -4.67 -2.90
N VAL A 383 3.54 -4.62 -3.74
CA VAL A 383 4.43 -5.76 -3.98
C VAL A 383 5.16 -6.17 -2.70
N ALA A 384 5.60 -5.21 -1.90
CA ALA A 384 6.22 -5.46 -0.61
C ALA A 384 5.28 -6.23 0.34
N GLY A 385 4.02 -5.79 0.44
CA GLY A 385 3.01 -6.47 1.25
C GLY A 385 2.71 -7.88 0.76
N LEU A 386 2.55 -8.06 -0.55
CA LEU A 386 2.31 -9.35 -1.19
C LEU A 386 3.43 -10.36 -0.87
N ILE A 387 4.68 -9.95 -1.06
CA ILE A 387 5.85 -10.80 -0.78
C ILE A 387 5.98 -11.08 0.71
N ALA A 388 5.73 -10.09 1.57
CA ALA A 388 5.86 -10.26 3.02
C ALA A 388 4.87 -11.28 3.58
N VAL A 389 3.62 -11.26 3.16
CA VAL A 389 2.59 -12.23 3.60
C VAL A 389 2.97 -13.66 3.18
N ALA A 390 3.68 -13.82 2.06
CA ALA A 390 4.18 -15.13 1.65
C ALA A 390 5.48 -15.54 2.40
N VAL A 391 6.42 -14.60 2.58
CA VAL A 391 7.78 -14.91 3.06
C VAL A 391 7.88 -14.90 4.58
N ILE A 392 7.20 -13.99 5.29
CA ILE A 392 7.39 -13.83 6.74
C ILE A 392 6.96 -15.08 7.54
N PRO A 393 5.77 -15.68 7.30
CA PRO A 393 5.40 -16.93 7.98
C PRO A 393 6.38 -18.07 7.68
N LEU A 394 6.77 -18.23 6.41
CA LEU A 394 7.77 -19.19 5.98
C LEU A 394 9.11 -19.01 6.72
N ALA A 395 9.65 -17.79 6.73
CA ALA A 395 10.90 -17.49 7.41
C ALA A 395 10.81 -17.61 8.95
N ALA A 396 9.60 -17.53 9.49
CA ALA A 396 9.29 -17.74 10.89
C ALA A 396 9.05 -19.22 11.25
N GLY A 397 9.05 -20.12 10.26
CA GLY A 397 8.79 -21.55 10.46
C GLY A 397 7.34 -21.89 10.78
N ILE A 398 6.39 -21.02 10.36
CA ILE A 398 4.95 -21.26 10.53
C ILE A 398 4.43 -21.91 9.24
N SER A 399 3.95 -23.15 9.33
CA SER A 399 3.54 -23.94 8.18
C SER A 399 2.23 -24.70 8.43
N GLY A 400 1.58 -25.13 7.36
CA GLY A 400 0.40 -26.02 7.41
C GLY A 400 -0.68 -25.52 8.36
N ASP A 401 -0.95 -26.34 9.39
CA ASP A 401 -1.96 -26.07 10.41
C ASP A 401 -1.37 -25.53 11.74
N ASP A 402 -0.07 -25.15 11.75
CA ASP A 402 0.60 -24.64 12.96
C ASP A 402 -0.14 -23.42 13.55
N TYR A 403 -0.83 -22.64 12.70
CA TYR A 403 -1.61 -21.50 13.18
C TYR A 403 -2.81 -21.89 14.06
N LEU A 404 -3.24 -23.14 14.04
CA LEU A 404 -4.28 -23.68 14.92
C LEU A 404 -3.70 -24.20 16.27
N VAL A 405 -2.37 -24.34 16.36
CA VAL A 405 -1.68 -24.81 17.56
C VAL A 405 -1.05 -23.63 18.29
N PRO A 406 -1.66 -23.13 19.39
CA PRO A 406 -1.23 -21.90 20.05
C PRO A 406 0.26 -21.82 20.37
N SER A 407 0.89 -22.91 20.82
CA SER A 407 2.31 -22.91 21.17
C SER A 407 3.22 -22.84 19.94
N ALA A 408 2.90 -23.57 18.86
CA ALA A 408 3.67 -23.52 17.63
C ALA A 408 3.57 -22.15 16.95
N PHE A 409 2.36 -21.59 16.94
CA PHE A 409 2.15 -20.27 16.36
C PHE A 409 2.84 -19.17 17.16
N ASP A 410 2.85 -19.24 18.51
CA ASP A 410 3.51 -18.24 19.37
C ASP A 410 5.02 -18.16 19.10
N ASP A 411 5.71 -19.30 19.01
CA ASP A 411 7.14 -19.35 18.69
C ASP A 411 7.43 -18.76 17.29
N GLY A 412 6.62 -19.12 16.31
CA GLY A 412 6.70 -18.58 14.96
C GLY A 412 6.37 -17.08 14.91
N PHE A 413 5.35 -16.63 15.63
CA PHE A 413 4.99 -15.23 15.71
C PHE A 413 6.13 -14.37 16.27
N GLN A 414 6.75 -14.78 17.37
CA GLN A 414 7.88 -14.07 17.96
C GLN A 414 9.04 -13.93 16.96
N THR A 415 9.35 -15.00 16.23
CA THR A 415 10.36 -14.98 15.17
C THR A 415 9.95 -14.05 14.02
N GLY A 416 8.72 -14.15 13.55
CA GLY A 416 8.19 -13.35 12.44
C GLY A 416 8.17 -11.85 12.74
N VAL A 417 7.69 -11.44 13.92
CA VAL A 417 7.69 -10.02 14.29
C VAL A 417 9.10 -9.50 14.55
N MET A 418 10.03 -10.34 15.02
CA MET A 418 11.44 -9.96 15.17
C MET A 418 12.11 -9.75 13.80
N ILE A 419 11.82 -10.61 12.80
CA ILE A 419 12.26 -10.39 11.42
C ILE A 419 11.72 -9.04 10.89
N CYS A 420 10.43 -8.74 11.11
CA CYS A 420 9.83 -7.46 10.74
C CYS A 420 10.50 -6.28 11.48
N ALA A 421 10.82 -6.44 12.77
CA ALA A 421 11.48 -5.41 13.57
C ALA A 421 12.87 -5.07 13.04
N VAL A 422 13.67 -6.11 12.77
CA VAL A 422 15.02 -5.97 12.20
C VAL A 422 14.96 -5.36 10.80
N ALA A 423 14.02 -5.80 9.96
CA ALA A 423 13.81 -5.23 8.63
C ALA A 423 13.47 -3.73 8.71
N CYS A 424 12.53 -3.32 9.58
CA CYS A 424 12.22 -1.91 9.80
C CYS A 424 13.45 -1.11 10.24
N ALA A 425 14.20 -1.61 11.21
CA ALA A 425 15.41 -0.95 11.69
C ALA A 425 16.45 -0.81 10.56
N ALA A 426 16.66 -1.86 9.77
CA ALA A 426 17.53 -1.84 8.59
C ALA A 426 17.06 -0.81 7.54
N GLY A 427 15.75 -0.71 7.30
CA GLY A 427 15.16 0.34 6.45
C GLY A 427 15.47 1.75 6.96
N GLY A 428 15.40 1.96 8.27
CA GLY A 428 15.78 3.22 8.90
C GLY A 428 17.28 3.54 8.74
N VAL A 429 18.16 2.57 8.95
CA VAL A 429 19.61 2.71 8.72
C VAL A 429 19.89 3.01 7.26
N LEU A 430 19.23 2.31 6.33
CA LEU A 430 19.33 2.57 4.90
C LEU A 430 18.94 4.03 4.57
N ALA A 431 17.85 4.53 5.14
CA ALA A 431 17.42 5.91 4.94
C ALA A 431 18.47 6.91 5.46
N LEU A 432 19.04 6.68 6.65
CA LEU A 432 20.11 7.53 7.20
C LEU A 432 21.37 7.54 6.33
N ALA A 433 21.70 6.40 5.72
CA ALA A 433 22.89 6.26 4.89
C ALA A 433 22.73 6.87 3.49
N THR A 434 21.52 6.78 2.91
CA THR A 434 21.30 7.07 1.48
C THR A 434 20.57 8.38 1.22
N ILE A 435 19.66 8.80 2.11
CA ILE A 435 18.87 10.02 1.95
C ILE A 435 19.70 11.19 2.46
N ARG A 436 20.10 12.06 1.55
CA ARG A 436 20.80 13.30 1.89
C ARG A 436 19.76 14.43 2.06
N ARG A 437 20.10 15.45 2.87
CA ARG A 437 19.36 16.71 2.81
C ARG A 437 19.39 17.20 1.36
N PRO A 438 18.26 17.66 0.80
CA PRO A 438 18.34 18.46 -0.42
C PRO A 438 19.38 19.55 -0.14
N ALA A 439 20.32 19.76 -1.07
CA ALA A 439 21.12 20.97 -1.01
C ALA A 439 20.11 22.12 -0.89
N GLU A 440 20.29 22.97 0.12
CA GLU A 440 19.51 24.19 0.24
C GLU A 440 19.65 24.88 -1.12
N GLU A 441 18.60 24.85 -1.94
CA GLU A 441 18.57 25.67 -3.14
C GLU A 441 18.83 27.08 -2.60
N ALA A 442 19.96 27.65 -3.01
CA ALA A 442 20.26 29.03 -2.68
C ALA A 442 18.98 29.82 -2.98
N PRO A 443 18.46 30.61 -2.03
CA PRO A 443 17.20 31.29 -2.22
C PRO A 443 17.25 31.90 -3.59
N CYS A 444 16.35 31.43 -4.48
CA CYS A 444 16.17 32.04 -5.80
C CYS A 444 16.17 33.52 -5.55
N GLY A 445 17.14 34.22 -6.14
CA GLY A 445 17.39 35.61 -5.82
C GLY A 445 16.07 36.33 -5.66
N ALA A 446 15.97 37.15 -4.62
CA ALA A 446 14.71 37.74 -4.15
C ALA A 446 13.82 38.05 -5.34
N PRO A 447 12.54 37.62 -5.32
CA PRO A 447 11.66 37.80 -6.50
C PRO A 447 11.79 39.23 -6.91
N THR A 448 12.28 39.47 -8.12
CA THR A 448 12.42 40.79 -8.78
C THR A 448 11.05 41.40 -9.13
N PHE A 449 10.01 41.02 -8.38
CA PHE A 449 8.72 41.68 -8.44
C PHE A 449 8.73 42.81 -7.45
N CYS A 450 8.80 44.04 -8.01
CA CYS A 450 8.50 45.23 -7.24
C CYS A 450 7.16 45.07 -6.57
N ALA A 451 7.07 45.48 -5.29
CA ALA A 451 5.77 45.66 -4.65
C ALA A 451 4.90 46.49 -5.58
N LEU A 452 3.58 46.26 -5.56
CA LEU A 452 2.59 46.91 -6.44
C LEU A 452 2.72 48.45 -6.57
N ASN A 453 3.52 49.09 -5.73
CA ASN A 453 3.82 50.53 -5.70
C ASN A 453 5.28 50.86 -6.00
N GLY A 454 6.09 49.92 -6.50
CA GLY A 454 7.46 50.21 -6.93
C GLY A 454 7.51 50.74 -8.38
N PRO A 455 8.54 51.53 -8.76
CA PRO A 455 8.73 51.94 -10.14
C PRO A 455 8.89 50.69 -11.04
N PRO A 456 8.40 50.71 -12.28
CA PRO A 456 8.59 49.59 -13.20
C PRO A 456 10.09 49.30 -13.39
N PRO A 457 10.50 48.04 -13.56
CA PRO A 457 11.88 47.69 -13.80
C PRO A 457 12.34 48.40 -15.09
N GLU A 458 13.46 49.14 -15.01
CA GLU A 458 14.12 49.66 -16.19
C GLU A 458 14.55 48.46 -17.05
N VAL A 459 13.83 48.24 -18.16
CA VAL A 459 14.26 47.32 -19.20
C VAL A 459 15.51 47.95 -19.83
N PRO A 460 16.68 47.33 -19.83
CA PRO A 460 17.82 47.82 -20.56
C PRO A 460 17.37 47.92 -22.04
N LEU A 461 17.34 49.12 -22.59
CA LEU A 461 17.18 49.32 -24.03
C LEU A 461 18.35 48.60 -24.68
N GLU A 462 18.10 47.41 -25.27
CA GLU A 462 19.03 46.83 -26.23
C GLU A 462 19.39 47.90 -27.24
N ALA A 463 20.69 48.23 -27.28
CA ALA A 463 21.22 49.17 -28.25
C ALA A 463 20.83 48.71 -29.66
N SER A 464 19.93 49.43 -30.28
CA SER A 464 19.59 49.29 -31.70
C SER A 464 20.90 49.27 -32.50
N PRO A 465 21.16 48.27 -33.36
CA PRO A 465 22.30 48.34 -34.26
C PRO A 465 22.01 49.46 -35.28
N ALA A 466 22.56 50.65 -34.98
CA ALA A 466 22.59 51.73 -35.94
C ALA A 466 23.51 51.35 -37.12
N ALA A 467 22.93 51.35 -38.24
CA ALA A 467 23.48 51.56 -39.58
C ALA A 467 25.02 51.60 -39.73
N ARG A 468 25.56 50.58 -40.40
CA ARG A 468 26.51 50.79 -41.51
C ARG A 468 26.42 49.61 -42.50
#